data_29f1f4f22dbe495132ef5189e255f313
#
_entry.id   29f1f4f22dbe495132ef5189e255f313
#
_cell.length_a   1.000
_cell.length_b   1.000
_cell.length_c   1.000
_cell.angle_alpha   90.00
_cell.angle_beta   90.00
_cell.angle_gamma   90.00
#
_symmetry.space_group_name_H-M   'P 1'
#
loop_
_entity.id
_entity.type
_entity.pdbx_description
1 polymer ?
#
loop_
_entity_poly.entity_id
_entity_poly.type
_entity_poly.pdbx_seq_one_letter_code
_entity_poly.pdbx_strand_id
1 'polypeptide(L)'
;MTINDIEKSALALMFTNYEEDLSEQDVDLLESEEYRKYTVNMKACINRALMRIQRAEVLPLQSFTIDTATACLNDGHRARYNLQTLIPNLYSIERVAFDSVCAYEPSESFHIEAGTLVLIPLRDGEKHIVIYEPKVQRIALDALSSTNIDIPDEIAEIIPYFIKAELYEEDEPSLAAQARNIFEATLESLKRNDYAAQASVVNVFGSMTDAL
;
A
#
# COMPACT_ATOMS: atom_id res chain seq x y z
N MET A 1 -6.70 -1.52 -11.73
CA MET A 1 -6.73 -2.93 -12.18
C MET A 1 -7.89 -3.64 -11.52
N THR A 2 -8.68 -4.45 -12.25
CA THR A 2 -9.82 -5.19 -11.69
C THR A 2 -9.41 -6.58 -11.19
N ILE A 3 -10.27 -7.20 -10.36
CA ILE A 3 -10.06 -8.59 -9.93
C ILE A 3 -9.94 -9.50 -11.16
N ASN A 4 -10.80 -9.29 -12.18
CA ASN A 4 -10.80 -10.07 -13.43
C ASN A 4 -9.47 -9.98 -14.19
N ASP A 5 -8.86 -8.77 -14.23
CA ASP A 5 -7.59 -8.59 -14.92
C ASP A 5 -6.48 -9.38 -14.22
N ILE A 6 -6.47 -9.37 -12.88
CA ILE A 6 -5.49 -10.13 -12.10
C ILE A 6 -5.68 -11.64 -12.26
N GLU A 7 -6.94 -12.12 -12.20
CA GLU A 7 -7.26 -13.54 -12.36
C GLU A 7 -6.87 -14.03 -13.75
N LYS A 8 -7.17 -13.27 -14.82
CA LYS A 8 -6.74 -13.57 -16.19
C LYS A 8 -5.21 -13.59 -16.33
N SER A 9 -4.53 -12.58 -15.79
CA SER A 9 -3.06 -12.53 -15.82
C SER A 9 -2.43 -13.71 -15.07
N ALA A 10 -3.03 -14.14 -13.95
CA ALA A 10 -2.56 -15.30 -13.21
C ALA A 10 -2.73 -16.59 -14.02
N LEU A 11 -3.88 -16.81 -14.66
CA LEU A 11 -4.09 -17.95 -15.54
C LEU A 11 -3.12 -17.95 -16.73
N ALA A 12 -2.93 -16.79 -17.35
CA ALA A 12 -1.94 -16.65 -18.42
C ALA A 12 -0.55 -17.07 -17.95
N LEU A 13 -0.08 -16.58 -16.80
CA LEU A 13 1.21 -16.96 -16.22
C LEU A 13 1.32 -18.45 -15.86
N MET A 14 0.23 -19.10 -15.52
CA MET A 14 0.19 -20.52 -15.16
C MET A 14 0.23 -21.42 -16.40
N PHE A 15 -0.41 -21.03 -17.49
CA PHE A 15 -0.64 -21.91 -18.65
C PHE A 15 0.07 -21.49 -19.93
N THR A 16 0.85 -20.40 -19.97
CA THR A 16 1.59 -19.93 -21.16
C THR A 16 2.74 -20.82 -21.62
N ASN A 17 2.96 -21.98 -21.04
CA ASN A 17 3.87 -22.97 -21.65
C ASN A 17 3.26 -23.69 -22.87
N TYR A 18 2.00 -23.44 -23.18
CA TYR A 18 1.33 -23.85 -24.41
C TYR A 18 1.35 -22.65 -25.36
N GLU A 19 2.10 -22.78 -26.44
CA GLU A 19 2.38 -21.77 -27.49
C GLU A 19 1.15 -21.34 -28.31
N GLU A 20 -0.02 -21.26 -27.76
CA GLU A 20 -1.18 -20.73 -28.44
C GLU A 20 -1.52 -19.35 -27.86
N ASP A 21 -1.42 -18.35 -28.72
CA ASP A 21 -1.87 -16.98 -28.48
C ASP A 21 -3.21 -16.96 -27.72
N LEU A 22 -3.19 -16.50 -26.47
CA LEU A 22 -4.41 -16.12 -25.75
C LEU A 22 -5.01 -14.92 -26.49
N SER A 23 -5.80 -15.21 -27.51
CA SER A 23 -6.54 -14.22 -28.27
C SER A 23 -7.73 -13.72 -27.45
N GLU A 24 -8.31 -12.57 -27.83
CA GLU A 24 -9.47 -11.95 -27.19
C GLU A 24 -10.70 -12.90 -27.02
N GLN A 25 -10.65 -14.11 -27.59
CA GLN A 25 -11.68 -15.14 -27.47
C GLN A 25 -11.64 -15.92 -26.14
N ASP A 26 -10.60 -15.73 -25.31
CA ASP A 26 -10.43 -16.46 -24.05
C ASP A 26 -11.19 -15.87 -22.85
N VAL A 27 -12.27 -15.12 -23.11
CA VAL A 27 -13.16 -14.57 -22.07
C VAL A 27 -13.79 -15.69 -21.21
N ASP A 28 -13.90 -16.90 -21.77
CA ASP A 28 -14.53 -18.06 -21.10
C ASP A 28 -13.55 -18.90 -20.25
N LEU A 29 -12.25 -18.60 -20.23
CA LEU A 29 -11.26 -19.38 -19.47
C LEU A 29 -11.58 -19.43 -17.97
N LEU A 30 -12.03 -18.32 -17.39
CA LEU A 30 -12.39 -18.26 -15.97
C LEU A 30 -13.61 -19.11 -15.62
N GLU A 31 -14.50 -19.37 -16.59
CA GLU A 31 -15.72 -20.16 -16.42
C GLU A 31 -15.55 -21.64 -16.81
N SER A 32 -14.42 -21.98 -17.44
CA SER A 32 -14.11 -23.34 -17.83
C SER A 32 -14.00 -24.26 -16.62
N GLU A 33 -14.59 -25.47 -16.70
CA GLU A 33 -14.48 -26.48 -15.63
C GLU A 33 -13.02 -26.88 -15.35
N GLU A 34 -12.18 -26.83 -16.37
CA GLU A 34 -10.76 -27.16 -16.27
C GLU A 34 -10.01 -26.23 -15.33
N TYR A 35 -10.29 -24.91 -15.36
CA TYR A 35 -9.64 -23.91 -14.52
C TYR A 35 -10.37 -23.62 -13.22
N ARG A 36 -11.58 -24.16 -13.05
CA ARG A 36 -12.41 -23.90 -11.86
C ARG A 36 -11.71 -24.21 -10.55
N LYS A 37 -10.90 -25.27 -10.50
CA LYS A 37 -10.12 -25.64 -9.30
C LYS A 37 -9.14 -24.54 -8.86
N TYR A 38 -8.66 -23.74 -9.82
CA TYR A 38 -7.75 -22.63 -9.55
C TYR A 38 -8.53 -21.34 -9.21
N THR A 39 -9.56 -21.02 -10.00
CA THR A 39 -10.31 -19.75 -9.86
C THR A 39 -11.03 -19.63 -8.52
N VAL A 40 -11.52 -20.73 -7.95
CA VAL A 40 -12.21 -20.76 -6.65
C VAL A 40 -11.34 -20.15 -5.53
N ASN A 41 -10.03 -20.34 -5.57
CA ASN A 41 -9.12 -19.89 -4.52
C ASN A 41 -8.42 -18.55 -4.84
N MET A 42 -8.56 -18.02 -6.07
CA MET A 42 -7.78 -16.83 -6.49
C MET A 42 -8.06 -15.60 -5.65
N LYS A 43 -9.31 -15.30 -5.31
CA LYS A 43 -9.65 -14.16 -4.44
C LYS A 43 -9.02 -14.26 -3.04
N ALA A 44 -8.92 -15.48 -2.52
CA ALA A 44 -8.22 -15.69 -1.25
C ALA A 44 -6.71 -15.46 -1.39
N CYS A 45 -6.11 -15.87 -2.53
CA CYS A 45 -4.72 -15.60 -2.85
C CYS A 45 -4.47 -14.10 -3.03
N ILE A 46 -5.35 -13.38 -3.75
CA ILE A 46 -5.29 -11.91 -3.89
C ILE A 46 -5.27 -11.26 -2.51
N ASN A 47 -6.17 -11.64 -1.61
CA ASN A 47 -6.20 -11.09 -0.25
C ASN A 47 -4.90 -11.35 0.54
N ARG A 48 -4.28 -12.52 0.37
CA ARG A 48 -2.98 -12.82 0.98
C ARG A 48 -1.87 -11.97 0.37
N ALA A 49 -1.86 -11.79 -0.96
CA ALA A 49 -0.93 -10.91 -1.65
C ALA A 49 -1.06 -9.45 -1.16
N LEU A 50 -2.28 -8.93 -1.07
CA LEU A 50 -2.56 -7.59 -0.55
C LEU A 50 -2.03 -7.40 0.88
N MET A 51 -2.19 -8.39 1.75
CA MET A 51 -1.62 -8.35 3.10
C MET A 51 -0.09 -8.41 3.10
N ARG A 52 0.52 -9.09 2.13
CA ARG A 52 1.98 -9.12 1.98
C ARG A 52 2.51 -7.78 1.49
N ILE A 53 1.83 -7.16 0.50
CA ILE A 53 2.11 -5.82 -0.02
C ILE A 53 2.02 -4.79 1.11
N GLN A 54 0.94 -4.81 1.90
CA GLN A 54 0.78 -3.92 3.05
C GLN A 54 1.97 -3.99 4.03
N ARG A 55 2.44 -5.21 4.35
CA ARG A 55 3.57 -5.41 5.27
C ARG A 55 4.92 -5.01 4.71
N ALA A 56 5.01 -4.85 3.41
CA ALA A 56 6.26 -4.46 2.73
C ALA A 56 6.44 -2.94 2.64
N GLU A 57 5.41 -2.15 3.07
CA GLU A 57 5.47 -0.69 3.12
C GLU A 57 5.78 -0.04 1.77
N VAL A 58 5.23 -0.63 0.68
CA VAL A 58 5.43 -0.16 -0.71
C VAL A 58 4.31 0.77 -1.19
N LEU A 59 3.22 0.87 -0.43
CA LEU A 59 2.08 1.69 -0.82
C LEU A 59 2.42 3.19 -0.77
N PRO A 60 1.86 4.00 -1.67
CA PRO A 60 2.06 5.44 -1.66
C PRO A 60 1.48 6.04 -0.37
N LEU A 61 2.27 6.92 0.24
CA LEU A 61 1.84 7.67 1.42
C LEU A 61 0.70 8.61 1.06
N GLN A 62 -0.23 8.75 1.99
CA GLN A 62 -1.30 9.74 1.94
C GLN A 62 -1.07 10.80 3.02
N SER A 63 -1.71 11.95 2.85
CA SER A 63 -1.65 13.03 3.81
C SER A 63 -3.05 13.42 4.29
N PHE A 64 -3.17 13.74 5.58
CA PHE A 64 -4.38 14.22 6.20
C PHE A 64 -4.08 15.43 7.08
N THR A 65 -4.79 16.53 6.87
CA THR A 65 -4.61 17.76 7.66
C THR A 65 -5.51 17.72 8.88
N ILE A 66 -4.91 17.92 10.06
CA ILE A 66 -5.60 18.01 11.34
C ILE A 66 -5.62 19.47 11.77
N ASP A 67 -6.81 19.96 12.17
CA ASP A 67 -7.00 21.25 12.79
C ASP A 67 -7.19 21.06 14.31
N THR A 68 -6.70 22.01 15.10
CA THR A 68 -6.90 22.03 16.56
C THR A 68 -8.38 22.02 16.97
N ALA A 69 -9.28 22.51 16.10
CA ALA A 69 -10.73 22.48 16.31
C ALA A 69 -11.31 21.05 16.33
N THR A 70 -10.63 20.06 15.75
CA THR A 70 -11.06 18.66 15.69
C THR A 70 -10.52 17.80 16.84
N ALA A 71 -9.82 18.40 17.80
CA ALA A 71 -9.26 17.68 18.93
C ALA A 71 -10.36 17.08 19.84
N CYS A 72 -10.18 15.82 20.23
CA CYS A 72 -11.06 15.19 21.23
C CYS A 72 -10.87 15.77 22.63
N LEU A 73 -9.67 16.23 22.94
CA LEU A 73 -9.30 16.88 24.18
C LEU A 73 -8.26 17.95 23.87
N ASN A 74 -8.52 19.15 24.32
CA ASN A 74 -7.58 20.28 24.27
C ASN A 74 -7.51 20.92 25.66
N ASP A 75 -6.34 20.79 26.31
CA ASP A 75 -6.09 21.35 27.65
C ASP A 75 -5.28 22.67 27.60
N GLY A 76 -5.16 23.24 26.41
CA GLY A 76 -4.37 24.47 26.16
C GLY A 76 -2.87 24.19 25.95
N HIS A 77 -2.38 22.99 26.29
CA HIS A 77 -1.00 22.57 26.09
C HIS A 77 -0.89 21.35 25.17
N ARG A 78 -1.92 20.52 25.14
CA ARG A 78 -1.99 19.26 24.38
C ARG A 78 -3.31 19.12 23.66
N ALA A 79 -3.27 18.66 22.43
CA ALA A 79 -4.46 18.18 21.73
C ALA A 79 -4.36 16.68 21.51
N ARG A 80 -5.45 15.97 21.76
CA ARG A 80 -5.62 14.55 21.47
C ARG A 80 -6.57 14.39 20.29
N TYR A 81 -6.20 13.52 19.37
CA TYR A 81 -7.00 13.21 18.20
C TYR A 81 -7.22 11.70 18.12
N ASN A 82 -8.46 11.29 17.88
CA ASN A 82 -8.76 9.90 17.56
C ASN A 82 -8.52 9.66 16.07
N LEU A 83 -7.33 9.16 15.74
CA LEU A 83 -6.92 8.95 14.36
C LEU A 83 -7.76 7.90 13.64
N GLN A 84 -8.27 6.89 14.32
CA GLN A 84 -9.16 5.89 13.70
C GLN A 84 -10.48 6.49 13.23
N THR A 85 -10.97 7.52 13.93
CA THR A 85 -12.19 8.24 13.53
C THR A 85 -11.92 9.23 12.41
N LEU A 86 -10.77 9.92 12.47
CA LEU A 86 -10.41 10.95 11.49
C LEU A 86 -9.88 10.35 10.19
N ILE A 87 -9.17 9.23 10.26
CA ILE A 87 -8.53 8.55 9.14
C ILE A 87 -8.92 7.05 9.19
N PRO A 88 -10.13 6.69 8.71
CA PRO A 88 -10.64 5.31 8.82
C PRO A 88 -9.76 4.26 8.14
N ASN A 89 -9.02 4.66 7.10
CA ASN A 89 -8.10 3.80 6.36
C ASN A 89 -6.64 3.91 6.83
N LEU A 90 -6.40 4.38 8.05
CA LEU A 90 -5.05 4.45 8.61
C LEU A 90 -4.50 3.04 8.88
N TYR A 91 -3.32 2.74 8.33
CA TYR A 91 -2.52 1.57 8.69
C TYR A 91 -1.37 1.94 9.63
N SER A 92 -0.49 2.82 9.20
CA SER A 92 0.65 3.30 9.99
C SER A 92 0.90 4.79 9.77
N ILE A 93 1.46 5.46 10.77
CA ILE A 93 1.86 6.85 10.67
C ILE A 93 3.34 6.90 10.34
N GLU A 94 3.68 7.53 9.21
CA GLU A 94 5.05 7.76 8.81
C GLU A 94 5.64 8.96 9.56
N ARG A 95 4.96 10.08 9.51
CA ARG A 95 5.38 11.30 10.20
C ARG A 95 4.23 12.26 10.41
N VAL A 96 4.45 13.20 11.33
CA VAL A 96 3.60 14.38 11.52
C VAL A 96 4.44 15.62 11.22
N ALA A 97 3.90 16.54 10.42
CA ALA A 97 4.57 17.78 10.05
C ALA A 97 3.66 18.97 10.36
N PHE A 98 4.26 20.14 10.53
CA PHE A 98 3.53 21.40 10.57
C PHE A 98 3.27 21.89 9.14
N ASP A 99 2.06 22.42 8.90
CA ASP A 99 1.75 23.14 7.67
C ASP A 99 2.30 24.56 7.77
N SER A 100 3.59 24.73 7.55
CA SER A 100 4.21 26.05 7.47
C SER A 100 4.24 26.55 6.03
N VAL A 101 4.09 27.85 5.83
CA VAL A 101 3.99 28.51 4.51
C VAL A 101 5.21 28.26 3.60
N CYS A 102 6.32 27.77 4.14
CA CYS A 102 7.58 27.64 3.42
C CYS A 102 8.18 26.22 3.37
N ALA A 103 7.81 25.33 4.27
CA ALA A 103 8.32 23.94 4.29
C ALA A 103 7.50 23.08 5.26
N TYR A 104 7.42 21.77 4.98
CA TYR A 104 6.95 20.80 5.95
C TYR A 104 8.03 20.59 7.01
N GLU A 105 7.89 21.23 8.16
CA GLU A 105 8.79 20.98 9.29
C GLU A 105 8.31 19.79 10.09
N PRO A 106 9.17 18.79 10.40
CA PRO A 106 8.78 17.68 11.25
C PRO A 106 8.33 18.20 12.62
N SER A 107 7.20 17.70 13.11
CA SER A 107 6.80 17.93 14.49
C SER A 107 7.61 17.03 15.41
N GLU A 108 8.60 17.56 16.10
CA GLU A 108 9.41 16.80 17.05
C GLU A 108 8.65 16.38 18.32
N SER A 109 7.43 16.82 18.49
CA SER A 109 6.70 16.77 19.76
C SER A 109 5.42 15.93 19.71
N PHE A 110 5.26 15.03 18.76
CA PHE A 110 4.09 14.17 18.72
C PHE A 110 4.35 12.84 19.45
N HIS A 111 3.29 12.30 20.07
CA HIS A 111 3.30 11.01 20.72
C HIS A 111 2.05 10.23 20.35
N ILE A 112 2.19 8.94 20.06
CA ILE A 112 1.10 8.05 19.68
C ILE A 112 0.79 7.12 20.84
N GLU A 113 -0.44 7.18 21.34
CA GLU A 113 -0.96 6.31 22.39
C GLU A 113 -2.17 5.53 21.89
N ALA A 114 -2.11 4.20 21.86
CA ALA A 114 -3.25 3.31 21.58
C ALA A 114 -4.17 3.79 20.44
N GLY A 115 -3.60 4.21 19.31
CA GLY A 115 -4.34 4.75 18.16
C GLY A 115 -4.77 6.21 18.28
N THR A 116 -4.32 6.90 19.32
CA THR A 116 -4.58 8.33 19.53
C THR A 116 -3.29 9.11 19.34
N LEU A 117 -3.34 10.19 18.54
CA LEU A 117 -2.22 11.10 18.37
C LEU A 117 -2.30 12.21 19.42
N VAL A 118 -1.22 12.40 20.17
CA VAL A 118 -1.07 13.49 21.14
C VAL A 118 -0.07 14.50 20.60
N LEU A 119 -0.50 15.73 20.36
CA LEU A 119 0.35 16.82 19.89
C LEU A 119 0.75 17.72 21.04
N ILE A 120 2.04 18.07 21.15
CA ILE A 120 2.58 18.93 22.20
C ILE A 120 3.68 19.82 21.58
N PRO A 121 3.73 21.10 21.82
CA PRO A 121 2.68 22.01 22.34
C PRO A 121 1.73 22.45 21.23
N LEU A 122 0.55 22.90 21.60
CA LEU A 122 -0.38 23.56 20.70
C LEU A 122 -0.05 25.04 20.60
N ARG A 123 -0.02 25.53 19.36
CA ARG A 123 -0.16 26.96 19.08
C ARG A 123 -1.48 27.19 18.37
N ASP A 124 -2.25 28.18 18.81
CA ASP A 124 -3.52 28.49 18.22
C ASP A 124 -3.39 28.77 16.72
N GLY A 125 -4.24 28.11 15.92
CA GLY A 125 -4.28 28.28 14.48
C GLY A 125 -3.29 27.44 13.70
N GLU A 126 -2.46 26.61 14.33
CA GLU A 126 -1.57 25.68 13.62
C GLU A 126 -2.34 24.48 13.07
N LYS A 127 -1.99 24.12 11.83
CA LYS A 127 -2.45 22.90 11.19
C LYS A 127 -1.32 21.89 11.18
N HIS A 128 -1.66 20.65 11.42
CA HIS A 128 -0.74 19.54 11.36
C HIS A 128 -1.10 18.63 10.21
N ILE A 129 -0.11 18.14 9.50
CA ILE A 129 -0.27 17.17 8.42
C ILE A 129 0.24 15.83 8.93
N VAL A 130 -0.65 14.86 8.98
CA VAL A 130 -0.32 13.46 9.24
C VAL A 130 -0.03 12.81 7.90
N ILE A 131 1.19 12.32 7.71
CA ILE A 131 1.58 11.52 6.56
C ILE A 131 1.54 10.07 7.00
N TYR A 132 0.76 9.27 6.29
CA TYR A 132 0.43 7.92 6.72
C TYR A 132 0.36 6.95 5.54
N GLU A 133 0.55 5.69 5.84
CA GLU A 133 0.27 4.60 4.93
C GLU A 133 -1.20 4.18 5.04
N PRO A 134 -1.93 4.13 3.90
CA PRO A 134 -3.32 3.69 3.92
C PRO A 134 -3.43 2.18 4.12
N LYS A 135 -4.49 1.75 4.78
CA LYS A 135 -4.82 0.34 4.94
C LYS A 135 -5.43 -0.21 3.65
N VAL A 136 -4.87 -1.29 3.15
CA VAL A 136 -5.43 -2.00 1.99
C VAL A 136 -6.77 -2.65 2.36
N GLN A 137 -7.77 -2.43 1.51
CA GLN A 137 -9.06 -3.08 1.67
C GLN A 137 -8.99 -4.53 1.19
N ARG A 138 -9.53 -5.44 1.99
CA ARG A 138 -9.72 -6.83 1.57
C ARG A 138 -10.88 -6.94 0.60
N ILE A 139 -10.71 -7.81 -0.37
CA ILE A 139 -11.75 -8.15 -1.34
C ILE A 139 -12.69 -9.17 -0.68
N ALA A 140 -13.99 -8.92 -0.74
CA ALA A 140 -14.98 -9.90 -0.33
C ALA A 140 -14.94 -11.12 -1.28
N LEU A 141 -15.10 -12.32 -0.76
CA LEU A 141 -15.03 -13.53 -1.58
C LEU A 141 -16.15 -13.61 -2.62
N ASP A 142 -17.26 -12.95 -2.36
CA ASP A 142 -18.40 -12.78 -3.25
C ASP A 142 -18.34 -11.50 -4.11
N ALA A 143 -17.26 -10.74 -4.04
CA ALA A 143 -17.08 -9.54 -4.84
C ALA A 143 -17.16 -9.84 -6.34
N LEU A 144 -17.74 -8.92 -7.10
CA LEU A 144 -17.82 -9.02 -8.56
C LEU A 144 -16.42 -8.97 -9.18
N SER A 145 -16.18 -9.72 -10.22
CA SER A 145 -14.90 -9.74 -10.94
C SER A 145 -14.52 -8.38 -11.55
N SER A 146 -15.52 -7.51 -11.81
CA SER A 146 -15.32 -6.13 -12.26
C SER A 146 -14.91 -5.14 -11.15
N THR A 147 -14.81 -5.58 -9.89
CA THR A 147 -14.40 -4.72 -8.77
C THR A 147 -12.95 -4.33 -8.93
N ASN A 148 -12.66 -3.01 -8.83
CA ASN A 148 -11.31 -2.50 -8.82
C ASN A 148 -10.63 -2.78 -7.47
N ILE A 149 -9.33 -3.04 -7.51
CA ILE A 149 -8.48 -3.13 -6.33
C ILE A 149 -7.90 -1.74 -6.08
N ASP A 150 -8.03 -1.26 -4.85
CA ASP A 150 -7.61 0.09 -4.45
C ASP A 150 -6.11 0.13 -4.08
N ILE A 151 -5.26 -0.20 -5.06
CA ILE A 151 -3.81 -0.04 -5.02
C ILE A 151 -3.32 0.41 -6.39
N PRO A 152 -2.13 1.04 -6.51
CA PRO A 152 -1.54 1.39 -7.80
C PRO A 152 -1.40 0.17 -8.72
N ASP A 153 -1.66 0.37 -10.01
CA ASP A 153 -1.60 -0.71 -10.99
C ASP A 153 -0.21 -1.36 -11.06
N GLU A 154 0.86 -0.58 -10.94
CA GLU A 154 2.24 -1.07 -10.87
C GLU A 154 2.48 -2.08 -9.74
N ILE A 155 1.78 -1.90 -8.62
CA ILE A 155 1.83 -2.84 -7.50
C ILE A 155 0.86 -4.01 -7.73
N ALA A 156 -0.27 -3.76 -8.37
CA ALA A 156 -1.25 -4.81 -8.66
C ALA A 156 -0.72 -5.86 -9.66
N GLU A 157 0.14 -5.45 -10.61
CA GLU A 157 0.75 -6.32 -11.62
C GLU A 157 1.63 -7.45 -11.06
N ILE A 158 2.09 -7.35 -9.82
CA ILE A 158 2.86 -8.42 -9.20
C ILE A 158 1.99 -9.52 -8.57
N ILE A 159 0.70 -9.24 -8.28
CA ILE A 159 -0.21 -10.18 -7.61
C ILE A 159 -0.36 -11.51 -8.37
N PRO A 160 -0.44 -11.55 -9.71
CA PRO A 160 -0.48 -12.80 -10.47
C PRO A 160 0.65 -13.78 -10.16
N TYR A 161 1.86 -13.30 -9.92
CA TYR A 161 2.99 -14.15 -9.52
C TYR A 161 2.79 -14.77 -8.14
N PHE A 162 2.20 -14.03 -7.20
CA PHE A 162 1.86 -14.57 -5.90
C PHE A 162 0.78 -15.65 -6.01
N ILE A 163 -0.25 -15.42 -6.83
CA ILE A 163 -1.32 -16.41 -7.10
C ILE A 163 -0.72 -17.68 -7.69
N LYS A 164 0.14 -17.59 -8.71
CA LYS A 164 0.83 -18.73 -9.30
C LYS A 164 1.64 -19.50 -8.26
N ALA A 165 2.36 -18.78 -7.39
CA ALA A 165 3.17 -19.39 -6.34
C ALA A 165 2.31 -20.19 -5.34
N GLU A 166 1.17 -19.65 -4.92
CA GLU A 166 0.26 -20.28 -3.97
C GLU A 166 -0.46 -21.50 -4.57
N LEU A 167 -0.92 -21.38 -5.82
CA LEU A 167 -1.70 -22.43 -6.47
C LEU A 167 -0.85 -23.60 -6.97
N TYR A 168 0.45 -23.37 -7.23
CA TYR A 168 1.40 -24.41 -7.67
C TYR A 168 2.22 -25.01 -6.54
N GLU A 169 2.02 -24.60 -5.29
CA GLU A 169 2.83 -25.03 -4.16
C GLU A 169 2.86 -26.56 -3.99
N GLU A 170 1.74 -27.24 -4.23
CA GLU A 170 1.62 -28.70 -4.10
C GLU A 170 1.95 -29.43 -5.40
N ASP A 171 1.49 -28.90 -6.56
CA ASP A 171 1.58 -29.61 -7.85
C ASP A 171 2.96 -29.38 -8.51
N GLU A 172 3.51 -28.16 -8.50
CA GLU A 172 4.70 -27.75 -9.21
C GLU A 172 5.62 -26.88 -8.33
N PRO A 173 6.24 -27.44 -7.27
CA PRO A 173 6.98 -26.66 -6.25
C PRO A 173 8.10 -25.79 -6.82
N SER A 174 8.75 -26.23 -7.91
CA SER A 174 9.85 -25.47 -8.54
C SER A 174 9.33 -24.20 -9.23
N LEU A 175 8.20 -24.28 -9.93
CA LEU A 175 7.55 -23.13 -10.56
C LEU A 175 6.95 -22.20 -9.52
N ALA A 176 6.39 -22.76 -8.45
CA ALA A 176 5.90 -21.98 -7.31
C ALA A 176 7.02 -21.17 -6.67
N ALA A 177 8.18 -21.78 -6.41
CA ALA A 177 9.34 -21.10 -5.85
C ALA A 177 9.86 -19.99 -6.77
N GLN A 178 9.92 -20.23 -8.08
CA GLN A 178 10.32 -19.23 -9.06
C GLN A 178 9.36 -18.03 -9.06
N ALA A 179 8.06 -18.29 -9.11
CA ALA A 179 7.05 -17.24 -9.08
C ALA A 179 7.09 -16.43 -7.76
N ARG A 180 7.29 -17.10 -6.62
CA ARG A 180 7.45 -16.45 -5.32
C ARG A 180 8.69 -15.56 -5.27
N ASN A 181 9.82 -16.02 -5.84
CA ASN A 181 11.04 -15.23 -5.92
C ASN A 181 10.84 -13.96 -6.78
N ILE A 182 10.13 -14.06 -7.90
CA ILE A 182 9.81 -12.91 -8.75
C ILE A 182 8.96 -11.91 -7.96
N PHE A 183 7.90 -12.39 -7.31
CA PHE A 183 7.04 -11.54 -6.49
C PHE A 183 7.82 -10.80 -5.40
N GLU A 184 8.61 -11.51 -4.59
CA GLU A 184 9.36 -10.91 -3.49
C GLU A 184 10.47 -9.96 -3.99
N ALA A 185 11.18 -10.32 -5.06
CA ALA A 185 12.22 -9.46 -5.63
C ALA A 185 11.64 -8.15 -6.20
N THR A 186 10.49 -8.24 -6.89
CA THR A 186 9.81 -7.05 -7.41
C THR A 186 9.26 -6.21 -6.27
N LEU A 187 8.65 -6.83 -5.27
CA LEU A 187 8.14 -6.14 -4.09
C LEU A 187 9.26 -5.39 -3.35
N GLU A 188 10.45 -6.01 -3.23
CA GLU A 188 11.61 -5.35 -2.63
C GLU A 188 12.08 -4.15 -3.46
N SER A 189 12.04 -4.25 -4.80
CA SER A 189 12.42 -3.14 -5.68
C SER A 189 11.45 -1.96 -5.63
N LEU A 190 10.20 -2.20 -5.25
CA LEU A 190 9.16 -1.16 -5.08
C LEU A 190 9.23 -0.46 -3.72
N LYS A 191 10.04 -0.96 -2.78
CA LYS A 191 10.20 -0.29 -1.48
C LYS A 191 10.67 1.14 -1.67
N ARG A 192 10.03 2.02 -0.92
CA ARG A 192 10.34 3.44 -0.94
C ARG A 192 11.78 3.68 -0.50
N ASN A 193 12.53 4.39 -1.34
CA ASN A 193 13.90 4.81 -1.03
C ASN A 193 13.86 6.17 -0.31
N ASP A 194 13.31 6.20 0.92
CA ASP A 194 13.14 7.42 1.70
C ASP A 194 14.48 8.13 2.01
N TYR A 195 15.58 7.38 2.04
CA TYR A 195 16.91 7.95 2.24
C TYR A 195 17.38 8.89 1.13
N ALA A 196 16.99 8.64 -0.13
CA ALA A 196 17.37 9.50 -1.25
C ALA A 196 16.62 10.84 -1.23
N ALA A 197 15.38 10.86 -0.78
CA ALA A 197 14.58 12.07 -0.67
C ALA A 197 15.05 12.96 0.51
N GLN A 198 15.47 12.38 1.62
CA GLN A 198 16.02 13.12 2.76
C GLN A 198 17.40 13.70 2.47
N ALA A 199 18.27 12.96 1.76
CA ALA A 199 19.61 13.44 1.40
C ALA A 199 19.60 14.64 0.43
N SER A 200 18.58 14.72 -0.45
CA SER A 200 18.47 15.85 -1.40
C SER A 200 18.00 17.15 -0.76
N VAL A 201 17.27 17.09 0.34
CA VAL A 201 16.78 18.29 1.06
C VAL A 201 17.85 18.88 2.00
N VAL A 202 18.70 18.05 2.58
CA VAL A 202 19.76 18.53 3.51
C VAL A 202 20.88 19.27 2.77
N ASN A 203 21.17 18.92 1.50
CA ASN A 203 22.26 19.55 0.75
C ASN A 203 21.96 20.94 0.17
N VAL A 204 20.70 21.36 0.10
CA VAL A 204 20.35 22.68 -0.47
C VAL A 204 20.59 23.82 0.53
N PHE A 205 20.57 23.55 1.83
CA PHE A 205 20.78 24.56 2.86
C PHE A 205 22.19 24.58 3.48
N GLY A 206 23.01 23.53 3.27
CA GLY A 206 24.35 23.43 3.82
C GLY A 206 25.42 24.29 3.12
N SER A 207 25.15 24.87 1.96
CA SER A 207 26.13 25.63 1.17
C SER A 207 26.04 27.15 1.32
N MET A 208 25.17 27.69 2.18
CA MET A 208 24.99 29.14 2.34
C MET A 208 25.61 29.73 3.60
N THR A 209 26.26 28.95 4.46
CA THR A 209 26.83 29.44 5.73
C THR A 209 28.34 29.63 5.73
N ASP A 210 29.05 29.33 4.63
CA ASP A 210 30.50 29.49 4.56
C ASP A 210 30.97 30.69 3.70
N ALA A 211 30.11 31.69 3.51
CA ALA A 211 30.51 32.94 2.82
C ALA A 211 30.07 34.19 3.63
N LEU A 212 30.67 34.41 4.79
CA LEU A 212 30.80 35.70 5.44
C LEU A 212 32.05 35.70 6.36
#